data_3d333be7462c29e69f0280569ba59b6f
#
_entry.id   3d333be7462c29e69f0280569ba59b6f
#
_cell.length_a   1.000
_cell.length_b   1.000
_cell.length_c   1.000
_cell.angle_alpha   90.00
_cell.angle_beta   90.00
_cell.angle_gamma   90.00
#
_symmetry.space_group_name_H-M   'P 1'
#
loop_
_entity.id
_entity.type
_entity.pdbx_description
1 polymer ?
#
loop_
_entity_poly.entity_id
_entity_poly.type
_entity_poly.pdbx_seq_one_letter_code
_entity_poly.pdbx_strand_id
1 'polypeptide(L)'
;MKNITTVILAAGRSTRFISSKSKLTHELAGYPIINHVFDSAKKVSGKNIIVICNKDNFEELKSLLTGCKFVIQKNQSGTADAIEVATKHIKTENFIILFGDVPLITDKSLKKLIRSFKNNNTGSMIAFKTHKPKGYGRVVLNNNKVTKVVEEINTSANEKIIELCNSGIMFVKKSIFYKNIK
;
A
#
# COMPACT_ATOMS: atom_id res chain seq x y z
N MET A 1 3.21 -21.47 1.72
CA MET A 1 2.58 -20.19 2.12
C MET A 1 1.26 -20.06 1.37
N LYS A 2 0.22 -19.47 1.99
CA LYS A 2 -1.06 -19.21 1.29
C LYS A 2 -0.77 -18.37 0.06
N ASN A 3 -1.44 -18.68 -1.06
CA ASN A 3 -1.33 -17.93 -2.29
C ASN A 3 -1.85 -16.49 -2.04
N ILE A 4 -0.96 -15.50 -2.04
CA ILE A 4 -1.24 -14.10 -1.70
C ILE A 4 -0.84 -13.24 -2.89
N THR A 5 -1.67 -12.27 -3.24
CA THR A 5 -1.32 -11.23 -4.21
C THR A 5 -0.81 -9.99 -3.46
N THR A 6 0.25 -9.35 -3.95
CA THR A 6 0.63 -8.01 -3.52
C THR A 6 0.27 -7.00 -4.59
N VAL A 7 -0.46 -5.96 -4.21
CA VAL A 7 -0.79 -4.80 -5.05
C VAL A 7 0.10 -3.64 -4.63
N ILE A 8 0.96 -3.18 -5.52
CA ILE A 8 1.86 -2.04 -5.30
C ILE A 8 1.26 -0.81 -5.98
N LEU A 9 0.94 0.21 -5.19
CA LEU A 9 0.40 1.48 -5.66
C LEU A 9 1.54 2.40 -6.11
N ALA A 10 1.65 2.61 -7.39
CA ALA A 10 2.72 3.37 -8.05
C ALA A 10 2.20 4.44 -9.03
N ALA A 11 0.87 4.73 -9.04
CA ALA A 11 0.25 5.67 -9.98
C ALA A 11 0.26 7.13 -9.51
N GLY A 12 0.75 7.43 -8.31
CA GLY A 12 0.77 8.79 -7.74
C GLY A 12 1.60 9.77 -8.58
N ARG A 13 1.09 11.00 -8.77
CA ARG A 13 1.76 12.05 -9.57
C ARG A 13 3.00 12.66 -8.92
N SER A 14 3.26 12.40 -7.65
CA SER A 14 4.41 12.96 -6.92
C SER A 14 4.56 14.48 -7.07
N THR A 15 3.46 15.23 -7.08
CA THR A 15 3.39 16.68 -7.41
C THR A 15 4.29 17.56 -6.54
N ARG A 16 4.65 17.08 -5.34
CA ARG A 16 5.58 17.75 -4.42
C ARG A 16 7.05 17.48 -4.72
N PHE A 17 7.31 16.55 -5.64
CA PHE A 17 8.67 16.13 -5.98
C PHE A 17 9.12 16.83 -7.26
N ILE A 18 10.08 17.74 -7.14
CA ILE A 18 10.58 18.56 -8.26
C ILE A 18 11.63 17.74 -9.02
N SER A 19 11.18 16.94 -9.99
CA SER A 19 12.04 16.14 -10.86
C SER A 19 11.30 15.76 -12.14
N SER A 20 12.03 15.64 -13.25
CA SER A 20 11.52 15.09 -14.51
C SER A 20 11.31 13.57 -14.46
N LYS A 21 11.97 12.87 -13.53
CA LYS A 21 11.81 11.43 -13.28
C LYS A 21 10.73 11.16 -12.24
N SER A 22 10.08 10.01 -12.31
CA SER A 22 9.19 9.55 -11.26
C SER A 22 9.93 9.45 -9.92
N LYS A 23 9.31 9.88 -8.80
CA LYS A 23 9.86 9.67 -7.46
C LYS A 23 10.29 8.23 -7.21
N LEU A 24 9.56 7.28 -7.78
CA LEU A 24 9.73 5.85 -7.55
C LEU A 24 11.00 5.29 -8.18
N THR A 25 11.54 5.95 -9.20
CA THR A 25 12.73 5.53 -9.95
C THR A 25 14.00 6.22 -9.47
N HIS A 26 13.87 7.20 -8.53
CA HIS A 26 15.04 7.72 -7.83
C HIS A 26 15.69 6.63 -6.97
N GLU A 27 17.00 6.72 -6.84
CA GLU A 27 17.78 5.73 -6.12
C GLU A 27 17.87 6.05 -4.62
N LEU A 28 17.74 5.02 -3.84
CA LEU A 28 18.09 4.98 -2.42
C LEU A 28 19.20 3.92 -2.26
N ALA A 29 20.37 4.33 -1.80
CA ALA A 29 21.55 3.47 -1.69
C ALA A 29 21.92 2.77 -3.03
N GLY A 30 21.86 3.51 -4.15
CA GLY A 30 22.21 3.00 -5.48
C GLY A 30 21.16 2.07 -6.11
N TYR A 31 19.93 2.01 -5.56
CA TYR A 31 18.88 1.11 -6.04
C TYR A 31 17.53 1.84 -6.08
N PRO A 32 16.76 1.74 -7.17
CA PRO A 32 15.51 2.46 -7.30
C PRO A 32 14.53 2.21 -6.14
N ILE A 33 13.89 3.25 -5.65
CA ILE A 33 12.95 3.19 -4.51
C ILE A 33 11.91 2.07 -4.71
N ILE A 34 11.32 1.98 -5.90
CA ILE A 34 10.30 0.97 -6.19
C ILE A 34 10.83 -0.46 -6.10
N ASN A 35 12.10 -0.68 -6.44
CA ASN A 35 12.71 -2.01 -6.45
C ASN A 35 12.87 -2.56 -5.02
N HIS A 36 13.18 -1.71 -4.03
CA HIS A 36 13.21 -2.12 -2.61
C HIS A 36 11.85 -2.67 -2.15
N VAL A 37 10.76 -1.98 -2.54
CA VAL A 37 9.39 -2.42 -2.23
C VAL A 37 9.04 -3.71 -2.97
N PHE A 38 9.39 -3.77 -4.25
CA PHE A 38 9.11 -4.91 -5.11
C PHE A 38 9.80 -6.19 -4.61
N ASP A 39 11.06 -6.10 -4.21
CA ASP A 39 11.81 -7.24 -3.67
C ASP A 39 11.22 -7.75 -2.36
N SER A 40 10.77 -6.85 -1.48
CA SER A 40 10.07 -7.23 -0.26
C SER A 40 8.74 -7.90 -0.56
N ALA A 41 7.98 -7.40 -1.55
CA ALA A 41 6.74 -8.01 -2.03
C ALA A 41 6.98 -9.40 -2.64
N LYS A 42 8.05 -9.57 -3.44
CA LYS A 42 8.42 -10.82 -4.10
C LYS A 42 8.70 -11.95 -3.10
N LYS A 43 9.32 -11.62 -1.96
CA LYS A 43 9.59 -12.59 -0.88
C LYS A 43 8.35 -13.12 -0.17
N VAL A 44 7.19 -12.45 -0.28
CA VAL A 44 5.93 -12.88 0.34
C VAL A 44 4.88 -13.38 -0.65
N SER A 45 4.86 -12.86 -1.88
CA SER A 45 3.85 -13.15 -2.91
C SER A 45 4.40 -13.88 -4.14
N GLY A 46 5.72 -14.08 -4.24
CA GLY A 46 6.36 -14.70 -5.40
C GLY A 46 6.06 -13.91 -6.68
N LYS A 47 5.46 -14.55 -7.67
CA LYS A 47 5.08 -13.94 -8.96
C LYS A 47 3.70 -13.23 -8.93
N ASN A 48 2.94 -13.35 -7.82
CA ASN A 48 1.61 -12.76 -7.71
C ASN A 48 1.69 -11.28 -7.29
N ILE A 49 2.32 -10.46 -8.13
CA ILE A 49 2.47 -9.03 -7.89
C ILE A 49 1.74 -8.27 -9.00
N ILE A 50 0.96 -7.26 -8.60
CA ILE A 50 0.29 -6.31 -9.47
C ILE A 50 0.85 -4.93 -9.14
N VAL A 51 1.38 -4.24 -10.14
CA VAL A 51 1.86 -2.86 -10.00
C VAL A 51 0.85 -1.94 -10.69
N ILE A 52 0.27 -1.03 -9.92
CA ILE A 52 -0.64 -0.01 -10.45
C ILE A 52 0.18 1.22 -10.76
N CYS A 53 0.23 1.58 -12.02
CA CYS A 53 0.97 2.73 -12.55
C CYS A 53 0.03 3.69 -13.28
N ASN A 54 0.53 4.85 -13.66
CA ASN A 54 -0.12 5.75 -14.60
C ASN A 54 0.55 5.63 -16.00
N LYS A 55 0.02 6.35 -16.99
CA LYS A 55 0.57 6.31 -18.34
C LYS A 55 1.99 6.88 -18.40
N ASP A 56 2.29 7.89 -17.59
CA ASP A 56 3.53 8.65 -17.67
C ASP A 56 4.73 7.84 -17.13
N ASN A 57 4.50 6.98 -16.11
CA ASN A 57 5.56 6.20 -15.49
C ASN A 57 5.54 4.70 -15.87
N PHE A 58 4.63 4.27 -16.73
CA PHE A 58 4.47 2.85 -17.09
C PHE A 58 5.74 2.27 -17.73
N GLU A 59 6.28 2.91 -18.78
CA GLU A 59 7.45 2.37 -19.48
C GLU A 59 8.69 2.37 -18.58
N GLU A 60 8.88 3.41 -17.76
CA GLU A 60 9.97 3.48 -16.79
C GLU A 60 9.89 2.36 -15.75
N LEU A 61 8.71 2.14 -15.15
CA LEU A 61 8.51 1.06 -14.19
C LEU A 61 8.63 -0.34 -14.81
N LYS A 62 8.17 -0.50 -16.05
CA LYS A 62 8.25 -1.77 -16.78
C LYS A 62 9.70 -2.16 -17.10
N SER A 63 10.59 -1.20 -17.34
CA SER A 63 12.01 -1.47 -17.55
C SER A 63 12.72 -1.93 -16.27
N LEU A 64 12.23 -1.52 -15.09
CA LEU A 64 12.84 -1.84 -13.79
C LEU A 64 12.29 -3.11 -13.15
N LEU A 65 11.02 -3.44 -13.40
CA LEU A 65 10.31 -4.50 -12.67
C LEU A 65 9.91 -5.63 -13.63
N THR A 66 10.38 -6.84 -13.34
CA THR A 66 10.09 -8.02 -14.15
C THR A 66 9.30 -9.08 -13.37
N GLY A 67 8.46 -9.85 -14.08
CA GLY A 67 7.70 -10.95 -13.49
C GLY A 67 6.50 -10.52 -12.64
N CYS A 68 5.94 -9.34 -12.92
CA CYS A 68 4.71 -8.81 -12.34
C CYS A 68 3.70 -8.42 -13.41
N LYS A 69 2.46 -8.16 -12.99
CA LYS A 69 1.43 -7.61 -13.86
C LYS A 69 1.32 -6.10 -13.64
N PHE A 70 1.38 -5.34 -14.72
CA PHE A 70 1.08 -3.89 -14.68
C PHE A 70 -0.40 -3.64 -14.98
N VAL A 71 -0.95 -2.65 -14.29
CA VAL A 71 -2.32 -2.15 -14.48
C VAL A 71 -2.28 -0.64 -14.49
N ILE A 72 -2.76 -0.03 -15.57
CA ILE A 72 -2.77 1.42 -15.72
C ILE A 72 -4.04 1.99 -15.09
N GLN A 73 -3.86 2.85 -14.09
CA GLN A 73 -4.91 3.68 -13.54
C GLN A 73 -5.11 4.90 -14.45
N LYS A 74 -6.30 5.02 -15.06
CA LYS A 74 -6.62 6.13 -15.97
C LYS A 74 -6.95 7.41 -15.21
N ASN A 75 -7.79 7.30 -14.18
CA ASN A 75 -8.24 8.41 -13.33
C ASN A 75 -7.57 8.27 -11.97
N GLN A 76 -6.91 9.33 -11.51
CA GLN A 76 -6.20 9.32 -10.22
C GLN A 76 -7.11 9.85 -9.11
N SER A 77 -8.24 9.17 -8.89
CA SER A 77 -9.27 9.57 -7.92
C SER A 77 -9.00 9.12 -6.48
N GLY A 78 -7.80 8.58 -6.24
CA GLY A 78 -7.37 8.15 -4.90
C GLY A 78 -6.96 6.68 -4.80
N THR A 79 -6.59 6.27 -3.58
CA THR A 79 -6.10 4.93 -3.28
C THR A 79 -7.15 3.84 -3.52
N ALA A 80 -8.41 4.11 -3.16
CA ALA A 80 -9.51 3.15 -3.33
C ALA A 80 -9.74 2.83 -4.81
N ASP A 81 -9.79 3.86 -5.66
CA ASP A 81 -9.93 3.72 -7.12
C ASP A 81 -8.75 2.92 -7.72
N ALA A 82 -7.52 3.21 -7.29
CA ALA A 82 -6.34 2.46 -7.72
C ALA A 82 -6.47 0.96 -7.41
N ILE A 83 -6.93 0.62 -6.20
CA ILE A 83 -7.09 -0.77 -5.80
C ILE A 83 -8.28 -1.41 -6.54
N GLU A 84 -9.37 -0.68 -6.76
CA GLU A 84 -10.53 -1.18 -7.51
C GLU A 84 -10.13 -1.66 -8.90
N VAL A 85 -9.33 -0.88 -9.62
CA VAL A 85 -8.81 -1.27 -10.95
C VAL A 85 -7.99 -2.57 -10.87
N ALA A 86 -7.23 -2.77 -9.80
CA ALA A 86 -6.44 -3.99 -9.58
C ALA A 86 -7.30 -5.21 -9.23
N THR A 87 -8.46 -5.03 -8.60
CA THR A 87 -9.25 -6.13 -8.04
C THR A 87 -9.66 -7.17 -9.07
N LYS A 88 -9.94 -6.74 -10.32
CA LYS A 88 -10.25 -7.63 -11.46
C LYS A 88 -9.13 -8.62 -11.78
N HIS A 89 -7.91 -8.32 -11.35
CA HIS A 89 -6.71 -9.10 -11.62
C HIS A 89 -6.23 -9.90 -10.41
N ILE A 90 -6.77 -9.64 -9.21
CA ILE A 90 -6.46 -10.40 -8.00
C ILE A 90 -7.15 -11.75 -8.05
N LYS A 91 -6.38 -12.84 -8.13
CA LYS A 91 -6.88 -14.22 -8.18
C LYS A 91 -6.94 -14.89 -6.80
N THR A 92 -6.36 -14.26 -5.78
CA THR A 92 -6.25 -14.80 -4.43
C THR A 92 -7.36 -14.29 -3.52
N GLU A 93 -7.72 -15.06 -2.48
CA GLU A 93 -8.73 -14.66 -1.49
C GLU A 93 -8.31 -13.44 -0.69
N ASN A 94 -7.01 -13.33 -0.41
CA ASN A 94 -6.45 -12.23 0.36
C ASN A 94 -5.33 -11.56 -0.43
N PHE A 95 -5.14 -10.27 -0.20
CA PHE A 95 -4.07 -9.50 -0.85
C PHE A 95 -3.48 -8.45 0.08
N ILE A 96 -2.23 -8.06 -0.23
CA ILE A 96 -1.51 -6.97 0.44
C ILE A 96 -1.60 -5.72 -0.41
N ILE A 97 -1.81 -4.58 0.23
CA ILE A 97 -1.69 -3.24 -0.36
C ILE A 97 -0.38 -2.65 0.12
N LEU A 98 0.48 -2.24 -0.82
CA LEU A 98 1.73 -1.53 -0.56
C LEU A 98 1.77 -0.23 -1.35
N PHE A 99 2.44 0.78 -0.79
CA PHE A 99 2.81 1.98 -1.55
C PHE A 99 4.20 1.79 -2.15
N GLY A 100 4.39 2.20 -3.40
CA GLY A 100 5.67 2.07 -4.12
C GLY A 100 6.79 2.95 -3.57
N ASP A 101 6.47 3.91 -2.71
CA ASP A 101 7.39 4.87 -2.12
C ASP A 101 7.75 4.61 -0.64
N VAL A 102 7.59 3.38 -0.17
CA VAL A 102 7.96 2.94 1.19
C VAL A 102 9.14 1.95 1.17
N PRO A 103 10.35 2.36 0.74
CA PRO A 103 11.47 1.46 0.44
C PRO A 103 11.97 0.67 1.65
N LEU A 104 11.73 1.15 2.87
CA LEU A 104 12.18 0.50 4.11
C LEU A 104 11.25 -0.60 4.62
N ILE A 105 10.14 -0.89 3.90
CA ILE A 105 9.30 -2.03 4.26
C ILE A 105 10.04 -3.34 4.04
N THR A 106 10.05 -4.21 5.05
CA THR A 106 10.75 -5.49 4.97
C THR A 106 9.79 -6.66 4.80
N ASP A 107 10.27 -7.74 4.21
CA ASP A 107 9.53 -9.00 4.14
C ASP A 107 9.18 -9.55 5.54
N LYS A 108 10.01 -9.27 6.56
CA LYS A 108 9.72 -9.63 7.96
C LYS A 108 8.47 -8.91 8.46
N SER A 109 8.35 -7.60 8.19
CA SER A 109 7.16 -6.80 8.54
C SER A 109 5.91 -7.29 7.80
N LEU A 110 6.02 -7.61 6.51
CA LEU A 110 4.92 -8.17 5.73
C LEU A 110 4.49 -9.54 6.23
N LYS A 111 5.45 -10.42 6.55
CA LYS A 111 5.14 -11.73 7.16
C LYS A 111 4.44 -11.59 8.51
N LYS A 112 4.85 -10.61 9.35
CA LYS A 112 4.19 -10.30 10.62
C LYS A 112 2.75 -9.82 10.39
N LEU A 113 2.54 -8.94 9.42
CA LEU A 113 1.21 -8.46 9.01
C LEU A 113 0.28 -9.62 8.60
N ILE A 114 0.78 -10.54 7.76
CA ILE A 114 0.02 -11.72 7.33
C ILE A 114 -0.32 -12.64 8.53
N ARG A 115 0.64 -12.86 9.43
CA ARG A 115 0.43 -13.71 10.62
C ARG A 115 -0.54 -13.11 11.63
N SER A 116 -0.62 -11.78 11.73
CA SER A 116 -1.56 -11.09 12.63
C SER A 116 -3.01 -11.19 12.16
N PHE A 117 -3.24 -11.59 10.93
CA PHE A 117 -4.57 -11.76 10.36
C PHE A 117 -5.22 -13.05 10.90
N LYS A 118 -6.36 -12.89 11.56
CA LYS A 118 -7.20 -14.00 12.05
C LYS A 118 -8.42 -14.13 11.15
N ASN A 119 -8.93 -15.37 11.02
CA ASN A 119 -10.05 -15.66 10.10
C ASN A 119 -11.32 -14.82 10.37
N ASN A 120 -11.52 -14.37 11.61
CA ASN A 120 -12.66 -13.53 12.00
C ASN A 120 -12.46 -12.03 11.74
N ASN A 121 -11.27 -11.63 11.26
CA ASN A 121 -10.98 -10.24 10.97
C ASN A 121 -11.28 -9.93 9.50
N THR A 122 -11.60 -8.67 9.23
CA THR A 122 -11.76 -8.14 7.86
C THR A 122 -10.42 -7.89 7.18
N GLY A 123 -9.38 -7.59 7.96
CA GLY A 123 -8.02 -7.32 7.53
C GLY A 123 -7.10 -7.11 8.71
N SER A 124 -5.84 -6.81 8.40
CA SER A 124 -4.82 -6.31 9.32
C SER A 124 -4.07 -5.16 8.65
N MET A 125 -3.50 -4.26 9.44
CA MET A 125 -2.77 -3.11 8.93
C MET A 125 -1.46 -2.90 9.70
N ILE A 126 -0.51 -2.23 9.07
CA ILE A 126 0.67 -1.71 9.74
C ILE A 126 0.36 -0.28 10.18
N ALA A 127 0.52 -0.01 11.45
CA ALA A 127 0.49 1.33 12.04
C ALA A 127 1.84 1.62 12.70
N PHE A 128 2.19 2.90 12.81
CA PHE A 128 3.40 3.34 13.47
C PHE A 128 3.11 4.49 14.45
N LYS A 129 3.95 4.62 15.48
CA LYS A 129 3.86 5.74 16.42
C LYS A 129 4.83 6.84 16.03
N THR A 130 4.38 8.09 16.15
CA THR A 130 5.21 9.28 15.94
C THR A 130 4.72 10.43 16.81
N HIS A 131 5.66 11.19 17.38
CA HIS A 131 5.35 12.46 18.09
C HIS A 131 5.00 13.62 17.14
N LYS A 132 5.17 13.42 15.82
CA LYS A 132 4.82 14.39 14.78
C LYS A 132 3.78 13.80 13.83
N PRO A 133 2.53 13.58 14.28
CA PRO A 133 1.52 12.86 13.51
C PRO A 133 0.89 13.68 12.36
N LYS A 134 1.22 14.98 12.26
CA LYS A 134 0.69 15.88 11.22
C LYS A 134 0.95 15.32 9.81
N GLY A 135 -0.10 15.28 9.00
CA GLY A 135 -0.04 14.78 7.62
C GLY A 135 -0.34 13.27 7.46
N TYR A 136 -0.52 12.54 8.56
CA TYR A 136 -0.88 11.11 8.52
C TYR A 136 -2.32 10.88 8.98
N GLY A 137 -2.97 9.84 8.47
CA GLY A 137 -4.23 9.35 9.02
C GLY A 137 -4.02 8.78 10.42
N ARG A 138 -4.96 9.07 11.34
CA ARG A 138 -4.92 8.57 12.73
C ARG A 138 -5.63 7.24 12.84
N VAL A 139 -5.01 6.30 13.54
CA VAL A 139 -5.60 4.99 13.82
C VAL A 139 -6.27 5.04 15.19
N VAL A 140 -7.59 4.94 15.20
CA VAL A 140 -8.38 4.92 16.43
C VAL A 140 -8.59 3.48 16.86
N LEU A 141 -8.25 3.18 18.11
CA LEU A 141 -8.40 1.86 18.70
C LEU A 141 -9.51 1.85 19.75
N ASN A 142 -10.24 0.74 19.81
CA ASN A 142 -11.07 0.37 20.95
C ASN A 142 -10.75 -1.08 21.31
N ASN A 143 -10.40 -1.35 22.58
CA ASN A 143 -9.99 -2.66 23.06
C ASN A 143 -8.92 -3.32 22.15
N ASN A 144 -7.88 -2.58 21.81
CA ASN A 144 -6.79 -3.00 20.91
C ASN A 144 -7.22 -3.42 19.49
N LYS A 145 -8.44 -3.07 19.07
CA LYS A 145 -8.93 -3.28 17.71
C LYS A 145 -9.05 -1.94 17.01
N VAL A 146 -8.66 -1.90 15.74
CA VAL A 146 -8.87 -0.71 14.89
C VAL A 146 -10.37 -0.54 14.65
N THR A 147 -10.91 0.61 15.04
CA THR A 147 -12.32 0.98 14.82
C THR A 147 -12.48 1.87 13.59
N LYS A 148 -11.54 2.78 13.40
CA LYS A 148 -11.50 3.65 12.22
C LYS A 148 -10.11 4.19 11.96
N VAL A 149 -9.88 4.65 10.74
CA VAL A 149 -8.77 5.51 10.36
C VAL A 149 -9.35 6.87 9.97
N VAL A 150 -8.85 7.94 10.58
CA VAL A 150 -9.31 9.31 10.32
C VAL A 150 -8.20 10.06 9.60
N GLU A 151 -8.45 10.47 8.36
CA GLU A 151 -7.49 11.27 7.60
C GLU A 151 -7.24 12.62 8.25
N GLU A 152 -6.04 13.18 8.11
CA GLU A 152 -5.62 14.44 8.75
C GLU A 152 -6.65 15.56 8.62
N ILE A 153 -7.22 15.74 7.43
CA ILE A 153 -8.17 16.82 7.13
C ILE A 153 -9.50 16.67 7.87
N ASN A 154 -9.83 15.46 8.33
CA ASN A 154 -11.09 15.12 9.00
C ASN A 154 -10.92 14.91 10.50
N THR A 155 -9.71 15.12 11.04
CA THR A 155 -9.44 14.88 12.47
C THR A 155 -10.07 15.96 13.35
N SER A 156 -10.81 15.54 14.39
CA SER A 156 -11.20 16.39 15.52
C SER A 156 -9.99 16.80 16.38
N ALA A 157 -10.18 17.75 17.29
CA ALA A 157 -9.14 18.18 18.22
C ALA A 157 -8.56 16.99 19.02
N ASN A 158 -9.43 16.10 19.52
CA ASN A 158 -9.03 14.90 20.27
C ASN A 158 -8.32 13.85 19.42
N GLU A 159 -8.61 13.78 18.13
CA GLU A 159 -7.96 12.83 17.23
C GLU A 159 -6.60 13.34 16.74
N LYS A 160 -6.40 14.65 16.67
CA LYS A 160 -5.11 15.26 16.29
C LYS A 160 -3.95 14.86 17.19
N ILE A 161 -4.21 14.62 18.48
CA ILE A 161 -3.19 14.22 19.46
C ILE A 161 -2.84 12.74 19.41
N ILE A 162 -3.57 11.92 18.67
CA ILE A 162 -3.28 10.50 18.52
C ILE A 162 -1.96 10.31 17.76
N GLU A 163 -0.99 9.69 18.41
CA GLU A 163 0.33 9.40 17.84
C GLU A 163 0.37 8.16 16.95
N LEU A 164 -0.65 7.28 17.03
CA LEU A 164 -0.74 6.08 16.22
C LEU A 164 -1.25 6.44 14.82
N CYS A 165 -0.37 6.29 13.83
CA CYS A 165 -0.61 6.68 12.46
C CYS A 165 -0.75 5.50 11.51
N ASN A 166 -1.58 5.70 10.48
CA ASN A 166 -1.78 4.74 9.38
C ASN A 166 -0.58 4.78 8.42
N SER A 167 0.03 3.64 8.18
CA SER A 167 1.05 3.50 7.13
C SER A 167 0.47 3.32 5.74
N GLY A 168 -0.83 3.02 5.63
CA GLY A 168 -1.49 2.63 4.40
C GLY A 168 -1.22 1.19 3.96
N ILE A 169 -0.32 0.47 4.64
CA ILE A 169 -0.01 -0.93 4.32
C ILE A 169 -1.02 -1.84 5.00
N MET A 170 -1.74 -2.63 4.19
CA MET A 170 -2.84 -3.46 4.66
C MET A 170 -2.78 -4.86 4.06
N PHE A 171 -3.28 -5.84 4.80
CA PHE A 171 -3.60 -7.18 4.32
C PHE A 171 -5.10 -7.41 4.51
N VAL A 172 -5.82 -7.64 3.42
CA VAL A 172 -7.28 -7.62 3.41
C VAL A 172 -7.88 -8.80 2.67
N LYS A 173 -9.11 -9.18 3.04
CA LYS A 173 -9.92 -10.13 2.26
C LYS A 173 -10.49 -9.45 1.03
N LYS A 174 -10.35 -10.08 -0.13
CA LYS A 174 -10.89 -9.59 -1.39
C LYS A 174 -12.42 -9.38 -1.32
N SER A 175 -13.14 -10.33 -0.76
CA SER A 175 -14.61 -10.28 -0.62
C SER A 175 -15.08 -9.08 0.20
N ILE A 176 -14.37 -8.75 1.28
CA ILE A 176 -14.67 -7.60 2.15
C ILE A 176 -14.39 -6.29 1.42
N PHE A 177 -13.25 -6.23 0.72
CA PHE A 177 -12.88 -5.05 -0.03
C PHE A 177 -13.92 -4.69 -1.10
N TYR A 178 -14.38 -5.66 -1.89
CA TYR A 178 -15.43 -5.47 -2.90
C TYR A 178 -16.76 -4.98 -2.31
N LYS A 179 -17.13 -5.48 -1.14
CA LYS A 179 -18.40 -5.12 -0.50
C LYS A 179 -18.44 -3.65 -0.04
N ASN A 180 -17.27 -3.07 0.26
CA ASN A 180 -17.17 -1.75 0.90
C ASN A 180 -16.60 -0.65 -0.01
N ILE A 181 -16.27 -0.95 -1.27
CA ILE A 181 -15.77 0.04 -2.26
C ILE A 181 -16.92 0.70 -3.06
N LYS A 182 -18.16 0.23 -2.91
CA LYS A 182 -19.32 0.80 -3.59
C LYS A 182 -19.80 2.08 -2.93
#